data_f596bef94751a0c648bcf795ff3a9c61
#
_entry.id   f596bef94751a0c648bcf795ff3a9c61
#
_cell.length_a   1.000
_cell.length_b   1.000
_cell.length_c   1.000
_cell.angle_alpha   90.00
_cell.angle_beta   90.00
_cell.angle_gamma   90.00
#
_symmetry.space_group_name_H-M   'P 1'
#
loop_
_entity.id
_entity.type
_entity.pdbx_description
1 polymer ?
#
loop_
_entity_poly.entity_id
_entity_poly.type
_entity_poly.pdbx_seq_one_letter_code
_entity_poly.pdbx_strand_id
1 'polypeptide(L)'
;SRYAVNKERMVRLSEYSRDCLDELRLETGIAYEGRSLGTTQLFRTQAQLDNAAKDIAVLQQSGVPYEVLDRAGIARVEPALAAVTDKLAGALRLPNDQTGDCQVFTSKLAEMAKALGVEFRFGQNIQRIDAVGDRVNGVWIDGKLETADRYVLALGSYSPQLLKPLGIKAPVYPLKGYSLTVPITNAEMAPTSTILDETYKVAITRFDNRIRVGGMAEIAGFDLSLNPKRRATLEMITADLYPQGGDLAQAEFWTGLRPATPDGTPIVGATAFRNLFLNTGHGTLGWTMACGSGRLLADLIGNKRPQISAEGLDISRYSSRKRSEVQVAPQPLRT
;
A
#
# COMPACT_ATOMS: atom_id res chain seq x y z
N SER A 1 21.81 7.20 -5.29
CA SER A 1 21.63 5.74 -5.48
C SER A 1 20.21 5.45 -5.98
N ARG A 2 19.97 4.28 -6.58
CA ARG A 2 18.60 3.86 -6.99
C ARG A 2 17.62 3.86 -5.82
N TYR A 3 18.09 3.51 -4.64
CA TYR A 3 17.29 3.54 -3.40
C TYR A 3 16.75 4.94 -3.10
N ALA A 4 17.58 5.97 -3.14
CA ALA A 4 17.15 7.34 -2.87
C ALA A 4 16.09 7.84 -3.87
N VAL A 5 16.26 7.51 -5.17
CA VAL A 5 15.30 7.88 -6.22
C VAL A 5 13.94 7.19 -5.99
N ASN A 6 13.94 5.89 -5.68
CA ASN A 6 12.70 5.16 -5.44
C ASN A 6 12.00 5.63 -4.16
N LYS A 7 12.78 5.93 -3.11
CA LYS A 7 12.25 6.49 -1.87
C LYS A 7 11.58 7.85 -2.09
N GLU A 8 12.22 8.74 -2.87
CA GLU A 8 11.62 10.03 -3.24
C GLU A 8 10.27 9.85 -3.98
N ARG A 9 10.21 8.92 -4.95
CA ARG A 9 8.98 8.61 -5.68
C ARG A 9 7.85 8.13 -4.75
N MET A 10 8.20 7.27 -3.79
CA MET A 10 7.23 6.75 -2.82
C MET A 10 6.75 7.84 -1.87
N VAL A 11 7.63 8.67 -1.32
CA VAL A 11 7.25 9.78 -0.44
C VAL A 11 6.35 10.78 -1.18
N ARG A 12 6.74 11.19 -2.38
CA ARG A 12 5.95 12.11 -3.22
C ARG A 12 4.52 11.60 -3.45
N LEU A 13 4.38 10.33 -3.79
CA LEU A 13 3.06 9.74 -4.01
C LEU A 13 2.28 9.56 -2.71
N SER A 14 2.95 9.21 -1.61
CA SER A 14 2.31 8.98 -0.30
C SER A 14 1.77 10.29 0.29
N GLU A 15 2.55 11.36 0.27
CA GLU A 15 2.12 12.69 0.75
C GLU A 15 0.92 13.19 -0.07
N TYR A 16 1.02 13.11 -1.39
CA TYR A 16 -0.09 13.47 -2.27
C TYR A 16 -1.34 12.60 -2.01
N SER A 17 -1.15 11.31 -1.75
CA SER A 17 -2.26 10.39 -1.47
C SER A 17 -2.97 10.72 -0.17
N ARG A 18 -2.24 11.15 0.86
CA ARG A 18 -2.83 11.64 2.11
C ARG A 18 -3.74 12.84 1.85
N ASP A 19 -3.26 13.81 1.10
CA ASP A 19 -4.03 15.01 0.78
C ASP A 19 -5.28 14.65 -0.05
N CYS A 20 -5.16 13.74 -1.03
CA CYS A 20 -6.31 13.21 -1.78
C CYS A 20 -7.32 12.46 -0.89
N LEU A 21 -6.86 11.71 0.12
CA LEU A 21 -7.75 11.02 1.07
C LEU A 21 -8.50 12.03 1.93
N ASP A 22 -7.83 13.09 2.40
CA ASP A 22 -8.45 14.15 3.19
C ASP A 22 -9.50 14.90 2.37
N GLU A 23 -9.21 15.28 1.11
CA GLU A 23 -10.16 15.87 0.19
C GLU A 23 -11.38 14.95 -0.02
N LEU A 24 -11.16 13.66 -0.29
CA LEU A 24 -12.22 12.68 -0.52
C LEU A 24 -13.14 12.55 0.71
N ARG A 25 -12.56 12.53 1.92
CA ARG A 25 -13.36 12.51 3.16
C ARG A 25 -14.23 13.76 3.33
N LEU A 26 -13.67 14.93 3.05
CA LEU A 26 -14.40 16.18 3.13
C LEU A 26 -15.54 16.25 2.09
N GLU A 27 -15.28 15.79 0.88
CA GLU A 27 -16.24 15.83 -0.22
C GLU A 27 -17.38 14.81 -0.05
N THR A 28 -17.08 13.60 0.43
CA THR A 28 -18.02 12.48 0.42
C THR A 28 -18.57 12.09 1.78
N GLY A 29 -17.89 12.49 2.86
CA GLY A 29 -18.23 12.02 4.21
C GLY A 29 -17.98 10.52 4.41
N ILE A 30 -17.17 9.87 3.58
CA ILE A 30 -16.91 8.42 3.64
C ILE A 30 -16.39 8.00 5.02
N ALA A 31 -17.11 7.10 5.69
CA ALA A 31 -16.73 6.56 6.99
C ALA A 31 -16.16 5.15 6.83
N TYR A 32 -14.92 4.94 7.27
CA TYR A 32 -14.17 3.67 7.11
C TYR A 32 -13.41 3.28 8.37
N GLU A 33 -13.94 3.63 9.55
CA GLU A 33 -13.32 3.42 10.86
C GLU A 33 -11.95 4.11 10.96
N GLY A 34 -11.82 5.27 10.31
CA GLY A 34 -10.60 6.04 10.24
C GLY A 34 -10.22 6.67 11.57
N ARG A 35 -8.90 6.68 11.87
CA ARG A 35 -8.30 7.36 13.03
C ARG A 35 -7.13 8.22 12.56
N SER A 36 -7.05 9.43 13.06
CA SER A 36 -5.93 10.37 12.83
C SER A 36 -5.17 10.56 14.15
N LEU A 37 -4.68 9.44 14.71
CA LEU A 37 -4.03 9.39 16.02
C LEU A 37 -2.54 8.99 15.92
N GLY A 38 -2.02 8.97 14.70
CA GLY A 38 -0.64 8.61 14.41
C GLY A 38 -0.37 7.11 14.40
N THR A 39 0.87 6.76 14.06
CA THR A 39 1.42 5.41 14.18
C THR A 39 2.67 5.42 15.06
N THR A 40 2.91 4.33 15.79
CA THR A 40 4.02 4.23 16.74
C THR A 40 4.81 2.95 16.49
N GLN A 41 6.05 3.07 16.04
CA GLN A 41 6.97 1.96 15.85
C GLN A 41 7.70 1.67 17.15
N LEU A 42 7.51 0.47 17.71
CA LEU A 42 8.09 0.03 18.98
C LEU A 42 9.43 -0.67 18.76
N PHE A 43 10.42 -0.31 19.56
CA PHE A 43 11.74 -0.94 19.59
C PHE A 43 11.92 -1.69 20.91
N ARG A 44 12.21 -2.99 20.84
CA ARG A 44 12.41 -3.83 22.02
C ARG A 44 13.83 -3.75 22.57
N THR A 45 14.80 -3.38 21.75
CA THR A 45 16.20 -3.27 22.14
C THR A 45 16.78 -1.89 21.85
N GLN A 46 17.80 -1.49 22.63
CA GLN A 46 18.50 -0.23 22.39
C GLN A 46 19.14 -0.18 20.99
N ALA A 47 19.70 -1.28 20.53
CA ALA A 47 20.29 -1.35 19.18
C ALA A 47 19.27 -1.07 18.06
N GLN A 48 18.01 -1.47 18.22
CA GLN A 48 16.95 -1.13 17.25
C GLN A 48 16.64 0.37 17.29
N LEU A 49 16.53 0.96 18.50
CA LEU A 49 16.29 2.39 18.67
C LEU A 49 17.44 3.22 18.09
N ASP A 50 18.68 2.83 18.31
CA ASP A 50 19.87 3.50 17.77
C ASP A 50 19.89 3.43 16.23
N ASN A 51 19.49 2.30 15.63
CA ASN A 51 19.39 2.13 14.19
C ASN A 51 18.30 3.00 13.55
N ALA A 52 17.27 3.40 14.31
CA ALA A 52 16.21 4.28 13.82
C ALA A 52 16.71 5.67 13.40
N ALA A 53 17.92 6.07 13.85
CA ALA A 53 18.55 7.34 13.44
C ALA A 53 18.63 7.52 11.90
N LYS A 54 18.77 6.41 11.15
CA LYS A 54 18.80 6.43 9.68
C LYS A 54 17.44 6.79 9.08
N ASP A 55 16.37 6.26 9.66
CA ASP A 55 15.00 6.54 9.23
C ASP A 55 14.60 7.95 9.64
N ILE A 56 14.98 8.37 10.85
CA ILE A 56 14.78 9.73 11.35
C ILE A 56 15.44 10.76 10.42
N ALA A 57 16.68 10.53 9.97
CA ALA A 57 17.35 11.43 9.03
C ALA A 57 16.57 11.61 7.72
N VAL A 58 15.90 10.57 7.25
CA VAL A 58 15.05 10.65 6.05
C VAL A 58 13.76 11.43 6.33
N LEU A 59 13.12 11.20 7.47
CA LEU A 59 11.93 11.95 7.87
C LEU A 59 12.26 13.45 7.97
N GLN A 60 13.39 13.80 8.58
CA GLN A 60 13.89 15.19 8.66
C GLN A 60 14.09 15.80 7.28
N GLN A 61 14.78 15.10 6.38
CA GLN A 61 15.01 15.58 5.00
C GLN A 61 13.74 15.76 4.20
N SER A 62 12.70 14.97 4.51
CA SER A 62 11.40 15.01 3.85
C SER A 62 10.40 15.95 4.54
N GLY A 63 10.78 16.60 5.65
CA GLY A 63 9.89 17.49 6.40
C GLY A 63 8.72 16.77 7.10
N VAL A 64 8.84 15.45 7.33
CA VAL A 64 7.80 14.64 7.96
C VAL A 64 7.91 14.77 9.50
N PRO A 65 6.86 15.20 10.21
CA PRO A 65 6.86 15.28 11.66
C PRO A 65 7.02 13.92 12.32
N TYR A 66 7.86 13.84 13.34
CA TYR A 66 8.07 12.62 14.12
C TYR A 66 8.39 12.94 15.58
N GLU A 67 8.22 11.95 16.46
CA GLU A 67 8.59 12.00 17.87
C GLU A 67 9.38 10.75 18.24
N VAL A 68 10.49 10.90 18.96
CA VAL A 68 11.19 9.79 19.61
C VAL A 68 10.69 9.68 21.04
N LEU A 69 10.14 8.52 21.40
CA LEU A 69 9.50 8.29 22.70
C LEU A 69 10.33 7.36 23.56
N ASP A 70 10.50 7.73 24.83
CA ASP A 70 10.89 6.83 25.89
C ASP A 70 9.70 6.01 26.42
N ARG A 71 9.91 5.19 27.45
CA ARG A 71 8.86 4.35 28.06
C ARG A 71 7.67 5.17 28.56
N ALA A 72 7.94 6.32 29.18
CA ALA A 72 6.87 7.21 29.66
C ALA A 72 6.10 7.84 28.50
N GLY A 73 6.80 8.22 27.43
CA GLY A 73 6.20 8.70 26.20
C GLY A 73 5.31 7.65 25.53
N ILE A 74 5.75 6.39 25.49
CA ILE A 74 4.94 5.27 24.98
C ILE A 74 3.64 5.13 25.78
N ALA A 75 3.73 5.07 27.12
CA ALA A 75 2.57 4.94 28.01
C ALA A 75 1.58 6.12 27.87
N ARG A 76 2.08 7.31 27.54
CA ARG A 76 1.25 8.49 27.30
C ARG A 76 0.44 8.38 26.00
N VAL A 77 1.01 7.89 24.90
CA VAL A 77 0.36 7.82 23.59
C VAL A 77 -0.42 6.52 23.38
N GLU A 78 0.01 5.44 24.04
CA GLU A 78 -0.60 4.11 24.05
C GLU A 78 -0.77 3.61 25.50
N PRO A 79 -1.79 4.10 26.23
CA PRO A 79 -1.95 3.79 27.67
C PRO A 79 -2.03 2.29 27.98
N ALA A 80 -2.62 1.49 27.08
CA ALA A 80 -2.69 0.04 27.23
C ALA A 80 -1.32 -0.65 27.27
N LEU A 81 -0.27 -0.02 26.74
CA LEU A 81 1.11 -0.54 26.81
C LEU A 81 1.82 -0.21 28.14
N ALA A 82 1.24 0.60 29.03
CA ALA A 82 1.88 1.03 30.27
C ALA A 82 2.41 -0.15 31.11
N ALA A 83 1.67 -1.25 31.16
CA ALA A 83 2.04 -2.45 31.93
C ALA A 83 3.17 -3.29 31.29
N VAL A 84 3.56 -3.00 30.05
CA VAL A 84 4.56 -3.79 29.29
C VAL A 84 5.72 -2.94 28.76
N THR A 85 5.83 -1.68 29.19
CA THR A 85 6.89 -0.76 28.75
C THR A 85 8.30 -1.22 29.16
N ASP A 86 8.43 -2.06 30.18
CA ASP A 86 9.70 -2.69 30.60
C ASP A 86 10.30 -3.56 29.48
N LYS A 87 9.48 -4.10 28.58
CA LYS A 87 9.89 -4.89 27.40
C LYS A 87 10.38 -4.03 26.24
N LEU A 88 10.29 -2.70 26.34
CA LEU A 88 10.56 -1.75 25.28
C LEU A 88 11.74 -0.85 25.62
N ALA A 89 12.59 -0.57 24.62
CA ALA A 89 13.67 0.41 24.76
C ALA A 89 13.20 1.84 24.42
N GLY A 90 12.25 1.98 23.50
CA GLY A 90 11.69 3.24 23.04
C GLY A 90 10.80 3.07 21.83
N ALA A 91 10.40 4.18 21.22
CA ALA A 91 9.57 4.17 20.01
C ALA A 91 9.86 5.38 19.11
N LEU A 92 9.50 5.22 17.83
CA LEU A 92 9.41 6.31 16.86
C LEU A 92 7.94 6.50 16.48
N ARG A 93 7.38 7.69 16.73
CA ARG A 93 6.01 8.02 16.43
C ARG A 93 5.91 8.96 15.25
N LEU A 94 4.97 8.71 14.36
CA LEU A 94 4.54 9.57 13.26
C LEU A 94 3.14 10.12 13.60
N PRO A 95 3.05 11.33 14.20
CA PRO A 95 1.80 11.82 14.80
C PRO A 95 0.71 12.11 13.79
N ASN A 96 1.06 12.42 12.54
CA ASN A 96 0.12 12.78 11.49
C ASN A 96 -0.34 11.59 10.64
N ASP A 97 0.14 10.38 10.93
CA ASP A 97 -0.30 9.19 10.23
C ASP A 97 -1.77 8.88 10.53
N GLN A 98 -2.43 8.37 9.51
CA GLN A 98 -3.85 8.02 9.55
C GLN A 98 -4.03 6.53 9.29
N THR A 99 -4.97 5.94 10.00
CA THR A 99 -5.35 4.54 9.85
C THR A 99 -6.81 4.42 9.41
N GLY A 100 -7.17 3.27 8.86
CA GLY A 100 -8.55 2.98 8.48
C GLY A 100 -8.68 1.57 7.93
N ASP A 101 -9.90 1.05 7.94
CA ASP A 101 -10.18 -0.24 7.34
C ASP A 101 -10.29 -0.11 5.82
N CYS A 102 -9.27 -0.61 5.13
CA CYS A 102 -9.19 -0.52 3.67
C CYS A 102 -10.29 -1.34 2.96
N GLN A 103 -10.80 -2.41 3.56
CA GLN A 103 -11.88 -3.20 3.00
C GLN A 103 -13.21 -2.44 3.10
N VAL A 104 -13.51 -1.84 4.26
CA VAL A 104 -14.68 -0.99 4.45
C VAL A 104 -14.62 0.23 3.53
N PHE A 105 -13.45 0.89 3.44
CA PHE A 105 -13.23 2.01 2.53
C PHE A 105 -13.53 1.64 1.09
N THR A 106 -12.94 0.55 0.60
CA THR A 106 -13.10 0.11 -0.80
C THR A 106 -14.56 -0.24 -1.11
N SER A 107 -15.25 -0.94 -0.20
CA SER A 107 -16.65 -1.30 -0.38
C SER A 107 -17.56 -0.07 -0.45
N LYS A 108 -17.39 0.88 0.47
CA LYS A 108 -18.17 2.13 0.46
C LYS A 108 -17.86 3.01 -0.74
N LEU A 109 -16.60 3.10 -1.14
CA LEU A 109 -16.22 3.84 -2.35
C LEU A 109 -16.84 3.22 -3.60
N ALA A 110 -16.92 1.90 -3.67
CA ALA A 110 -17.60 1.21 -4.78
C ALA A 110 -19.10 1.52 -4.81
N GLU A 111 -19.77 1.56 -3.66
CA GLU A 111 -21.19 1.96 -3.58
C GLU A 111 -21.41 3.41 -4.04
N MET A 112 -20.52 4.34 -3.63
CA MET A 112 -20.57 5.72 -4.07
C MET A 112 -20.32 5.85 -5.58
N ALA A 113 -19.34 5.13 -6.11
CA ALA A 113 -19.06 5.10 -7.54
C ALA A 113 -20.23 4.53 -8.36
N LYS A 114 -20.90 3.48 -7.83
CA LYS A 114 -22.10 2.92 -8.46
C LYS A 114 -23.24 3.96 -8.52
N ALA A 115 -23.42 4.75 -7.46
CA ALA A 115 -24.41 5.84 -7.45
C ALA A 115 -24.11 6.93 -8.49
N LEU A 116 -22.82 7.07 -8.91
CA LEU A 116 -22.39 7.96 -9.97
C LEU A 116 -22.40 7.32 -11.37
N GLY A 117 -22.97 6.11 -11.52
CA GLY A 117 -23.14 5.42 -12.80
C GLY A 117 -22.03 4.43 -13.17
N VAL A 118 -21.09 4.14 -12.25
CA VAL A 118 -20.08 3.08 -12.51
C VAL A 118 -20.75 1.71 -12.42
N GLU A 119 -20.59 0.92 -13.49
CA GLU A 119 -21.08 -0.47 -13.54
C GLU A 119 -20.02 -1.41 -12.93
N PHE A 120 -20.43 -2.23 -11.97
CA PHE A 120 -19.60 -3.27 -11.36
C PHE A 120 -20.08 -4.64 -11.81
N ARG A 121 -19.17 -5.46 -12.34
CA ARG A 121 -19.43 -6.84 -12.78
C ARG A 121 -18.57 -7.78 -11.96
N PHE A 122 -19.11 -8.28 -10.86
CA PHE A 122 -18.43 -9.26 -10.00
C PHE A 122 -18.61 -10.68 -10.53
N GLY A 123 -17.69 -11.58 -10.13
CA GLY A 123 -17.74 -12.99 -10.51
C GLY A 123 -17.40 -13.27 -11.97
N GLN A 124 -16.85 -12.30 -12.69
CA GLN A 124 -16.49 -12.43 -14.09
C GLN A 124 -15.05 -12.96 -14.24
N ASN A 125 -14.85 -13.87 -15.19
CA ASN A 125 -13.53 -14.38 -15.52
C ASN A 125 -12.90 -13.58 -16.66
N ILE A 126 -11.86 -12.80 -16.35
CA ILE A 126 -11.08 -12.07 -17.34
C ILE A 126 -10.03 -13.01 -17.94
N GLN A 127 -10.24 -13.43 -19.16
CA GLN A 127 -9.44 -14.46 -19.82
C GLN A 127 -8.16 -13.90 -20.46
N ARG A 128 -8.29 -12.80 -21.22
CA ARG A 128 -7.17 -12.16 -21.93
C ARG A 128 -7.52 -10.76 -22.40
N ILE A 129 -6.47 -10.00 -22.68
CA ILE A 129 -6.58 -8.71 -23.36
C ILE A 129 -6.26 -8.94 -24.84
N ASP A 130 -7.13 -8.47 -25.73
CA ASP A 130 -6.95 -8.52 -27.17
C ASP A 130 -6.37 -7.20 -27.67
N ALA A 131 -5.28 -7.25 -28.44
CA ALA A 131 -4.61 -6.06 -28.94
C ALA A 131 -4.05 -6.26 -30.35
N VAL A 132 -4.06 -5.19 -31.15
CA VAL A 132 -3.47 -5.14 -32.49
C VAL A 132 -2.59 -3.90 -32.60
N GLY A 133 -1.34 -4.09 -33.01
CA GLY A 133 -0.34 -3.02 -33.05
C GLY A 133 -0.10 -2.45 -31.66
N ASP A 134 -0.31 -1.16 -31.50
CA ASP A 134 -0.12 -0.43 -30.23
C ASP A 134 -1.45 -0.07 -29.54
N ARG A 135 -2.53 -0.79 -29.83
CA ARG A 135 -3.86 -0.54 -29.29
C ARG A 135 -4.54 -1.81 -28.80
N VAL A 136 -5.14 -1.74 -27.62
CA VAL A 136 -6.07 -2.75 -27.10
C VAL A 136 -7.41 -2.60 -27.83
N ASN A 137 -7.92 -3.70 -28.40
CA ASN A 137 -9.23 -3.77 -29.06
C ASN A 137 -10.33 -4.11 -28.06
N GLY A 138 -10.04 -4.95 -27.07
CA GLY A 138 -11.01 -5.39 -26.09
C GLY A 138 -10.43 -6.34 -25.07
N VAL A 139 -11.28 -6.77 -24.16
CA VAL A 139 -10.97 -7.75 -23.11
C VAL A 139 -11.97 -8.90 -23.22
N TRP A 140 -11.46 -10.13 -23.24
CA TRP A 140 -12.29 -11.32 -23.24
C TRP A 140 -12.74 -11.63 -21.81
N ILE A 141 -14.06 -11.57 -21.60
CA ILE A 141 -14.71 -11.83 -20.33
C ILE A 141 -15.78 -12.90 -20.53
N ASP A 142 -15.65 -14.04 -19.87
CA ASP A 142 -16.59 -15.17 -19.98
C ASP A 142 -16.93 -15.54 -21.42
N GLY A 143 -15.92 -15.55 -22.30
CA GLY A 143 -16.04 -15.91 -23.72
C GLY A 143 -16.59 -14.83 -24.62
N LYS A 144 -16.81 -13.61 -24.13
CA LYS A 144 -17.25 -12.44 -24.92
C LYS A 144 -16.16 -11.38 -24.97
N LEU A 145 -16.02 -10.72 -26.11
CA LEU A 145 -15.14 -9.56 -26.27
C LEU A 145 -15.88 -8.30 -25.84
N GLU A 146 -15.42 -7.68 -24.76
CA GLU A 146 -15.92 -6.40 -24.27
C GLU A 146 -14.98 -5.29 -24.71
N THR A 147 -15.52 -4.20 -25.20
CA THR A 147 -14.76 -3.08 -25.77
C THR A 147 -14.96 -1.80 -24.98
N ALA A 148 -13.91 -0.97 -24.93
CA ALA A 148 -13.94 0.36 -24.34
C ALA A 148 -12.92 1.28 -25.05
N ASP A 149 -13.01 2.57 -24.81
CA ASP A 149 -12.05 3.53 -25.34
C ASP A 149 -10.69 3.41 -24.66
N ARG A 150 -10.68 3.11 -23.37
CA ARG A 150 -9.50 3.01 -22.52
C ARG A 150 -9.65 1.89 -21.49
N TYR A 151 -8.54 1.29 -21.15
CA TYR A 151 -8.46 0.13 -20.25
C TYR A 151 -7.51 0.43 -19.11
N VAL A 152 -7.90 0.05 -17.89
CA VAL A 152 -7.05 0.10 -16.70
C VAL A 152 -6.92 -1.30 -16.14
N LEU A 153 -5.69 -1.77 -16.00
CA LEU A 153 -5.40 -3.04 -15.35
C LEU A 153 -4.90 -2.77 -13.92
N ALA A 154 -5.73 -3.17 -12.95
CA ALA A 154 -5.52 -2.93 -11.53
C ALA A 154 -5.64 -4.22 -10.69
N LEU A 155 -5.11 -5.35 -11.21
CA LEU A 155 -5.30 -6.69 -10.66
C LEU A 155 -4.24 -7.09 -9.62
N GLY A 156 -3.45 -6.14 -9.09
CA GLY A 156 -2.45 -6.41 -8.08
C GLY A 156 -1.48 -7.51 -8.52
N SER A 157 -1.33 -8.56 -7.70
CA SER A 157 -0.42 -9.68 -7.95
C SER A 157 -0.77 -10.50 -9.20
N TYR A 158 -2.01 -10.40 -9.71
CA TYR A 158 -2.44 -11.10 -10.92
C TYR A 158 -2.18 -10.32 -12.22
N SER A 159 -1.80 -9.04 -12.11
CA SER A 159 -1.52 -8.18 -13.28
C SER A 159 -0.52 -8.79 -14.28
N PRO A 160 0.60 -9.42 -13.85
CA PRO A 160 1.57 -10.00 -14.78
C PRO A 160 0.99 -11.09 -15.70
N GLN A 161 -0.01 -11.81 -15.25
CA GLN A 161 -0.61 -12.90 -16.02
C GLN A 161 -1.30 -12.39 -17.30
N LEU A 162 -2.03 -11.27 -17.21
CA LEU A 162 -2.69 -10.65 -18.36
C LEU A 162 -1.75 -9.76 -19.20
N LEU A 163 -0.66 -9.27 -18.61
CA LEU A 163 0.31 -8.42 -19.31
C LEU A 163 1.34 -9.21 -20.11
N LYS A 164 1.69 -10.42 -19.67
CA LYS A 164 2.71 -11.27 -20.32
C LYS A 164 2.39 -11.58 -21.79
N PRO A 165 1.17 -11.96 -22.17
CA PRO A 165 0.82 -12.18 -23.59
C PRO A 165 0.96 -10.93 -24.47
N LEU A 166 0.86 -9.73 -23.88
CA LEU A 166 1.07 -8.45 -24.57
C LEU A 166 2.56 -8.05 -24.68
N GLY A 167 3.48 -8.90 -24.22
CA GLY A 167 4.90 -8.58 -24.19
C GLY A 167 5.33 -7.61 -23.08
N ILE A 168 4.42 -7.23 -22.19
CA ILE A 168 4.74 -6.34 -21.05
C ILE A 168 5.23 -7.17 -19.88
N LYS A 169 6.47 -6.93 -19.47
CA LYS A 169 7.09 -7.57 -18.29
C LYS A 169 6.87 -6.69 -17.07
N ALA A 170 5.81 -6.95 -16.32
CA ALA A 170 5.56 -6.28 -15.05
C ALA A 170 6.15 -7.11 -13.90
N PRO A 171 7.19 -6.62 -13.20
CA PRO A 171 7.83 -7.40 -12.13
C PRO A 171 7.05 -7.22 -10.80
N VAL A 172 5.83 -7.70 -10.78
CA VAL A 172 4.97 -7.73 -9.59
C VAL A 172 4.91 -9.15 -9.07
N TYR A 173 5.36 -9.33 -7.82
CA TYR A 173 5.41 -10.64 -7.16
C TYR A 173 4.36 -10.72 -6.03
N PRO A 174 3.62 -11.85 -5.91
CA PRO A 174 2.67 -12.07 -4.81
C PRO A 174 3.42 -12.34 -3.50
N LEU A 175 3.54 -11.32 -2.66
CA LEU A 175 4.16 -11.45 -1.34
C LEU A 175 3.07 -11.75 -0.30
N LYS A 176 3.02 -12.99 0.17
CA LYS A 176 1.98 -13.48 1.09
C LYS A 176 2.14 -12.85 2.47
N GLY A 177 1.05 -12.35 3.02
CA GLY A 177 0.95 -11.84 4.38
C GLY A 177 -0.24 -12.44 5.11
N TYR A 178 -0.22 -12.33 6.44
CA TYR A 178 -1.25 -12.88 7.31
C TYR A 178 -1.83 -11.81 8.21
N SER A 179 -3.08 -12.00 8.65
CA SER A 179 -3.68 -11.14 9.66
C SER A 179 -4.64 -11.89 10.56
N LEU A 180 -4.77 -11.39 11.81
CA LEU A 180 -5.85 -11.72 12.73
C LEU A 180 -6.79 -10.54 12.84
N THR A 181 -8.08 -10.83 12.97
CA THR A 181 -9.08 -9.87 13.41
C THR A 181 -9.60 -10.32 14.76
N VAL A 182 -9.31 -9.54 15.81
CA VAL A 182 -9.59 -9.89 17.21
C VAL A 182 -10.68 -8.98 17.72
N PRO A 183 -11.82 -9.49 18.21
CA PRO A 183 -12.85 -8.64 18.83
C PRO A 183 -12.32 -8.02 20.13
N ILE A 184 -12.57 -6.72 20.33
CA ILE A 184 -12.19 -6.01 21.55
C ILE A 184 -13.14 -6.40 22.66
N THR A 185 -12.58 -6.82 23.79
CA THR A 185 -13.31 -7.12 25.03
C THR A 185 -13.12 -6.08 26.11
N ASN A 186 -11.98 -5.36 26.05
CA ASN A 186 -11.69 -4.25 26.96
C ASN A 186 -11.08 -3.09 26.14
N ALA A 187 -11.87 -2.06 25.93
CA ALA A 187 -11.49 -0.93 25.08
C ALA A 187 -10.34 -0.09 25.65
N GLU A 188 -10.15 -0.06 26.97
CA GLU A 188 -9.08 0.68 27.64
C GLU A 188 -7.74 -0.06 27.56
N MET A 189 -7.80 -1.38 27.41
CA MET A 189 -6.64 -2.26 27.28
C MET A 189 -6.31 -2.63 25.83
N ALA A 190 -7.03 -2.04 24.87
CA ALA A 190 -6.80 -2.18 23.44
C ALA A 190 -5.92 -1.05 22.89
N PRO A 191 -5.32 -1.19 21.70
CA PRO A 191 -4.55 -0.12 21.07
C PRO A 191 -5.34 1.18 20.97
N THR A 192 -4.67 2.32 21.03
CA THR A 192 -5.27 3.64 20.74
C THR A 192 -5.38 3.85 19.23
N SER A 193 -4.31 3.53 18.49
CA SER A 193 -4.22 3.68 17.05
C SER A 193 -3.53 2.46 16.42
N THR A 194 -2.37 2.68 15.79
CA THR A 194 -1.54 1.62 15.22
C THR A 194 -0.19 1.61 15.89
N ILE A 195 0.23 0.44 16.34
CA ILE A 195 1.62 0.18 16.69
C ILE A 195 2.26 -0.78 15.67
N LEU A 196 3.56 -0.64 15.45
CA LEU A 196 4.38 -1.55 14.67
C LEU A 196 5.49 -2.10 15.55
N ASP A 197 5.46 -3.39 15.85
CA ASP A 197 6.58 -4.06 16.52
C ASP A 197 7.72 -4.29 15.53
N GLU A 198 8.83 -3.58 15.73
CA GLU A 198 9.98 -3.64 14.82
C GLU A 198 10.68 -5.01 14.84
N THR A 199 10.66 -5.70 15.96
CA THR A 199 11.30 -7.02 16.10
C THR A 199 10.63 -8.08 15.25
N TYR A 200 9.31 -8.12 15.26
CA TYR A 200 8.51 -9.14 14.59
C TYR A 200 7.93 -8.67 13.26
N LYS A 201 8.05 -7.36 12.94
CA LYS A 201 7.44 -6.73 11.77
C LYS A 201 5.92 -6.96 11.72
N VAL A 202 5.27 -6.79 12.86
CA VAL A 202 3.84 -6.95 13.04
C VAL A 202 3.21 -5.62 13.40
N ALA A 203 2.18 -5.23 12.65
CA ALA A 203 1.35 -4.07 12.94
C ALA A 203 0.10 -4.51 13.72
N ILE A 204 -0.24 -3.79 14.78
CA ILE A 204 -1.45 -3.98 15.57
C ILE A 204 -2.24 -2.67 15.50
N THR A 205 -3.40 -2.70 14.86
CA THR A 205 -4.23 -1.53 14.56
C THR A 205 -5.58 -1.69 15.19
N ARG A 206 -6.06 -0.64 15.86
CA ARG A 206 -7.46 -0.58 16.31
C ARG A 206 -8.37 -0.06 15.21
N PHE A 207 -9.41 -0.81 14.90
CA PHE A 207 -10.64 -0.34 14.29
C PHE A 207 -11.71 -0.24 15.38
N ASP A 208 -12.92 0.21 15.10
CA ASP A 208 -13.90 0.55 16.14
C ASP A 208 -13.97 -0.45 17.31
N ASN A 209 -14.46 -1.66 17.06
CA ASN A 209 -14.65 -2.71 18.08
C ASN A 209 -13.72 -3.92 17.89
N ARG A 210 -12.68 -3.81 17.06
CA ARG A 210 -11.76 -4.91 16.76
C ARG A 210 -10.32 -4.44 16.61
N ILE A 211 -9.42 -5.35 16.82
CA ILE A 211 -7.99 -5.18 16.61
C ILE A 211 -7.61 -5.98 15.35
N ARG A 212 -6.96 -5.33 14.40
CA ARG A 212 -6.35 -6.00 13.26
C ARG A 212 -4.86 -6.17 13.53
N VAL A 213 -4.39 -7.41 13.54
CA VAL A 213 -2.99 -7.77 13.70
C VAL A 213 -2.48 -8.28 12.36
N GLY A 214 -1.56 -7.58 11.74
CA GLY A 214 -1.06 -7.92 10.41
C GLY A 214 0.46 -7.99 10.37
N GLY A 215 1.00 -8.98 9.66
CA GLY A 215 2.45 -9.09 9.57
C GLY A 215 2.89 -10.13 8.56
N MET A 216 4.19 -10.40 8.63
CA MET A 216 4.90 -11.39 7.85
C MET A 216 4.97 -11.09 6.35
N ALA A 217 6.00 -11.63 5.74
CA ALA A 217 6.23 -11.61 4.30
C ALA A 217 6.76 -12.98 3.90
N GLU A 218 5.94 -13.73 3.16
CA GLU A 218 6.28 -15.09 2.76
C GLU A 218 6.30 -15.21 1.24
N ILE A 219 7.36 -15.80 0.71
CA ILE A 219 7.53 -16.06 -0.71
C ILE A 219 6.93 -17.45 -0.99
N ALA A 220 5.66 -17.47 -1.37
CA ALA A 220 4.88 -18.71 -1.57
C ALA A 220 4.12 -18.72 -2.90
N GLY A 221 4.46 -17.84 -3.85
CA GLY A 221 3.69 -17.70 -5.08
C GLY A 221 2.23 -17.34 -4.79
N PHE A 222 1.30 -18.01 -5.44
CA PHE A 222 -0.13 -17.80 -5.29
C PHE A 222 -0.79 -18.71 -4.24
N ASP A 223 -0.01 -19.39 -3.39
CA ASP A 223 -0.55 -20.22 -2.31
C ASP A 223 -1.25 -19.36 -1.25
N LEU A 224 -2.54 -19.61 -1.02
CA LEU A 224 -3.40 -18.95 -0.03
C LEU A 224 -3.71 -19.86 1.18
N SER A 225 -2.99 -20.97 1.36
CA SER A 225 -3.17 -21.83 2.53
C SER A 225 -2.87 -21.06 3.83
N LEU A 226 -3.64 -21.33 4.88
CA LEU A 226 -3.47 -20.74 6.20
C LEU A 226 -2.48 -21.55 7.03
N ASN A 227 -1.31 -20.98 7.32
CA ASN A 227 -0.27 -21.65 8.10
C ASN A 227 -0.48 -21.41 9.62
N PRO A 228 -0.77 -22.47 10.42
CA PRO A 228 -1.03 -22.35 11.85
C PRO A 228 0.14 -21.74 12.65
N LYS A 229 1.40 -21.97 12.21
CA LYS A 229 2.56 -21.37 12.87
C LYS A 229 2.58 -19.84 12.75
N ARG A 230 2.08 -19.32 11.62
CA ARG A 230 1.96 -17.86 11.42
C ARG A 230 0.86 -17.27 12.29
N ARG A 231 -0.25 -17.98 12.45
CA ARG A 231 -1.30 -17.62 13.40
C ARG A 231 -0.75 -17.53 14.82
N ALA A 232 -0.09 -18.57 15.29
CA ALA A 232 0.48 -18.62 16.63
C ALA A 232 1.46 -17.45 16.91
N THR A 233 2.25 -17.03 15.91
CA THR A 233 3.14 -15.87 16.06
C THR A 233 2.36 -14.56 16.24
N LEU A 234 1.28 -14.35 15.48
CA LEU A 234 0.45 -13.14 15.61
C LEU A 234 -0.29 -13.11 16.95
N GLU A 235 -0.80 -14.26 17.41
CA GLU A 235 -1.44 -14.41 18.71
C GLU A 235 -0.46 -14.12 19.85
N MET A 236 0.76 -14.68 19.78
CA MET A 236 1.81 -14.47 20.78
C MET A 236 2.12 -12.97 20.93
N ILE A 237 2.33 -12.25 19.83
CA ILE A 237 2.70 -10.83 19.87
C ILE A 237 1.53 -9.99 20.41
N THR A 238 0.31 -10.31 20.03
CA THR A 238 -0.88 -9.62 20.50
C THR A 238 -1.06 -9.82 22.01
N ALA A 239 -0.93 -11.05 22.49
CA ALA A 239 -1.01 -11.37 23.91
C ALA A 239 0.14 -10.75 24.73
N ASP A 240 1.32 -10.60 24.12
CA ASP A 240 2.49 -10.00 24.77
C ASP A 240 2.33 -8.49 24.98
N LEU A 241 1.73 -7.78 24.03
CA LEU A 241 1.57 -6.33 24.06
C LEU A 241 0.20 -5.89 24.62
N TYR A 242 -0.86 -6.62 24.31
CA TYR A 242 -2.24 -6.29 24.67
C TYR A 242 -2.98 -7.49 25.29
N PRO A 243 -2.50 -8.03 26.43
CA PRO A 243 -3.00 -9.28 26.98
C PRO A 243 -4.48 -9.26 27.39
N GLN A 244 -5.06 -8.08 27.58
CA GLN A 244 -6.44 -7.89 28.04
C GLN A 244 -7.31 -7.11 27.04
N GLY A 245 -6.77 -6.77 25.85
CA GLY A 245 -7.43 -5.89 24.90
C GLY A 245 -8.53 -6.58 24.06
N GLY A 246 -8.41 -7.88 23.83
CA GLY A 246 -9.35 -8.62 22.98
C GLY A 246 -9.35 -10.11 23.20
N ASP A 247 -10.33 -10.79 22.59
CA ASP A 247 -10.51 -12.24 22.71
C ASP A 247 -9.82 -12.97 21.53
N LEU A 248 -8.61 -13.48 21.78
CA LEU A 248 -7.85 -14.24 20.80
C LEU A 248 -8.48 -15.58 20.42
N ALA A 249 -9.33 -16.17 21.30
CA ALA A 249 -10.03 -17.41 20.99
C ALA A 249 -11.06 -17.24 19.87
N GLN A 250 -11.62 -16.03 19.74
CA GLN A 250 -12.56 -15.67 18.68
C GLN A 250 -11.86 -14.96 17.48
N ALA A 251 -10.54 -14.94 17.44
CA ALA A 251 -9.83 -14.27 16.37
C ALA A 251 -10.01 -14.97 15.02
N GLU A 252 -10.39 -14.21 14.00
CA GLU A 252 -10.43 -14.66 12.61
C GLU A 252 -9.05 -14.57 11.96
N PHE A 253 -8.61 -15.65 11.30
CA PHE A 253 -7.32 -15.72 10.63
C PHE A 253 -7.47 -15.66 9.12
N TRP A 254 -6.72 -14.77 8.48
CA TRP A 254 -6.80 -14.50 7.05
C TRP A 254 -5.41 -14.35 6.42
N THR A 255 -5.33 -14.58 5.11
CA THR A 255 -4.12 -14.36 4.31
C THR A 255 -4.44 -13.65 2.99
N GLY A 256 -3.45 -12.95 2.44
CA GLY A 256 -3.55 -12.29 1.15
C GLY A 256 -2.18 -12.03 0.50
N LEU A 257 -2.21 -11.67 -0.78
CA LEU A 257 -1.03 -11.51 -1.62
C LEU A 257 -0.78 -10.02 -1.90
N ARG A 258 0.25 -9.46 -1.27
CA ARG A 258 0.69 -8.09 -1.56
C ARG A 258 1.38 -8.03 -2.91
N PRO A 259 1.00 -7.13 -3.82
CA PRO A 259 1.62 -7.00 -5.13
C PRO A 259 2.96 -6.26 -5.01
N ALA A 260 4.03 -6.97 -4.71
CA ALA A 260 5.34 -6.38 -4.46
C ALA A 260 6.12 -6.14 -5.74
N THR A 261 6.68 -4.94 -5.91
CA THR A 261 7.68 -4.62 -6.93
C THR A 261 9.10 -4.72 -6.36
N PRO A 262 10.14 -4.95 -7.19
CA PRO A 262 11.52 -5.09 -6.70
C PRO A 262 12.08 -3.82 -6.07
N ASP A 263 11.53 -2.66 -6.40
CA ASP A 263 12.00 -1.35 -5.98
C ASP A 263 11.05 -0.65 -4.99
N GLY A 264 9.94 -1.33 -4.60
CA GLY A 264 8.93 -0.83 -3.68
C GLY A 264 7.99 0.23 -4.28
N THR A 265 8.36 0.83 -5.41
CA THR A 265 7.56 1.86 -6.08
C THR A 265 6.41 1.19 -6.86
N PRO A 266 5.16 1.66 -6.76
CA PRO A 266 4.05 1.10 -7.53
C PRO A 266 4.18 1.42 -9.03
N ILE A 267 3.41 0.71 -9.84
CA ILE A 267 3.31 0.93 -11.29
C ILE A 267 1.99 1.65 -11.55
N VAL A 268 2.06 2.96 -11.81
CA VAL A 268 0.92 3.82 -12.07
C VAL A 268 1.16 4.63 -13.34
N GLY A 269 0.36 4.44 -14.37
CA GLY A 269 0.50 5.20 -15.60
C GLY A 269 0.30 4.41 -16.89
N ALA A 270 0.74 5.00 -17.99
CA ALA A 270 0.59 4.45 -19.34
C ALA A 270 1.48 3.24 -19.62
N THR A 271 1.15 2.49 -20.65
CA THR A 271 1.95 1.41 -21.21
C THR A 271 2.43 1.76 -22.62
N ALA A 272 3.02 0.78 -23.31
CA ALA A 272 3.31 0.90 -24.75
C ALA A 272 2.04 0.93 -25.61
N PHE A 273 0.90 0.48 -25.09
CA PHE A 273 -0.40 0.56 -25.77
C PHE A 273 -1.07 1.89 -25.41
N ARG A 274 -1.50 2.63 -26.43
CA ARG A 274 -2.05 4.00 -26.29
C ARG A 274 -3.26 4.12 -25.38
N ASN A 275 -4.00 3.04 -25.20
CA ASN A 275 -5.24 3.00 -24.43
C ASN A 275 -5.22 2.01 -23.26
N LEU A 276 -4.05 1.50 -22.85
CA LEU A 276 -3.89 0.62 -21.70
C LEU A 276 -3.05 1.29 -20.63
N PHE A 277 -3.60 1.37 -19.44
CA PHE A 277 -2.99 1.96 -18.24
C PHE A 277 -2.87 0.92 -17.14
N LEU A 278 -1.93 1.13 -16.22
CA LEU A 278 -1.70 0.26 -15.07
C LEU A 278 -1.89 1.01 -13.76
N ASN A 279 -2.44 0.33 -12.76
CA ASN A 279 -2.47 0.76 -11.37
C ASN A 279 -2.26 -0.46 -10.47
N THR A 280 -1.01 -0.81 -10.18
CA THR A 280 -0.64 -2.05 -9.51
C THR A 280 0.71 -1.94 -8.81
N GLY A 281 1.10 -2.99 -8.08
CA GLY A 281 2.46 -3.05 -7.53
C GLY A 281 2.68 -2.24 -6.26
N HIS A 282 1.65 -1.91 -5.49
CA HIS A 282 1.72 -1.07 -4.28
C HIS A 282 2.35 -1.76 -3.07
N GLY A 283 2.64 -3.04 -3.13
CA GLY A 283 3.30 -3.80 -2.07
C GLY A 283 2.60 -3.69 -0.72
N THR A 284 3.35 -3.32 0.30
CA THR A 284 2.85 -3.15 1.68
C THR A 284 2.24 -1.76 1.94
N LEU A 285 2.41 -0.80 1.03
CA LEU A 285 1.98 0.60 1.18
C LEU A 285 0.74 0.95 0.33
N GLY A 286 -0.06 -0.07 -0.03
CA GLY A 286 -1.24 0.12 -0.86
C GLY A 286 -2.24 1.11 -0.27
N TRP A 287 -2.55 1.01 1.02
CA TRP A 287 -3.40 1.96 1.72
C TRP A 287 -2.85 3.39 1.63
N THR A 288 -1.59 3.56 1.98
CA THR A 288 -0.91 4.86 2.00
C THR A 288 -0.94 5.56 0.64
N MET A 289 -0.84 4.81 -0.47
CA MET A 289 -0.71 5.37 -1.81
C MET A 289 -1.98 5.31 -2.67
N ALA A 290 -3.08 4.72 -2.18
CA ALA A 290 -4.25 4.39 -2.99
C ALA A 290 -4.94 5.60 -3.62
N CYS A 291 -5.31 6.60 -2.81
CA CYS A 291 -6.05 7.77 -3.28
C CYS A 291 -5.23 8.61 -4.27
N GLY A 292 -3.94 8.82 -3.97
CA GLY A 292 -3.03 9.53 -4.86
C GLY A 292 -2.80 8.80 -6.18
N SER A 293 -2.64 7.47 -6.14
CA SER A 293 -2.52 6.66 -7.36
C SER A 293 -3.77 6.74 -8.23
N GLY A 294 -4.95 6.66 -7.62
CA GLY A 294 -6.22 6.78 -8.33
C GLY A 294 -6.40 8.15 -8.98
N ARG A 295 -6.12 9.22 -8.25
CA ARG A 295 -6.22 10.61 -8.75
C ARG A 295 -5.22 10.88 -9.86
N LEU A 296 -3.96 10.53 -9.64
CA LEU A 296 -2.90 10.64 -10.66
C LEU A 296 -3.29 9.91 -11.96
N LEU A 297 -3.76 8.69 -11.83
CA LEU A 297 -4.15 7.90 -13.00
C LEU A 297 -5.37 8.50 -13.71
N ALA A 298 -6.35 8.99 -12.98
CA ALA A 298 -7.52 9.67 -13.55
C ALA A 298 -7.12 10.92 -14.36
N ASP A 299 -6.17 11.71 -13.85
CA ASP A 299 -5.64 12.88 -14.57
C ASP A 299 -4.93 12.46 -15.85
N LEU A 300 -4.08 11.42 -15.79
CA LEU A 300 -3.38 10.90 -16.99
C LEU A 300 -4.35 10.38 -18.06
N ILE A 301 -5.36 9.62 -17.65
CA ILE A 301 -6.39 9.09 -18.52
C ILE A 301 -7.22 10.22 -19.14
N GLY A 302 -7.53 11.25 -18.34
CA GLY A 302 -8.29 12.42 -18.74
C GLY A 302 -7.49 13.44 -19.57
N ASN A 303 -6.19 13.19 -19.83
CA ASN A 303 -5.25 14.15 -20.44
C ASN A 303 -5.18 15.49 -19.67
N LYS A 304 -5.37 15.42 -18.35
CA LYS A 304 -5.19 16.57 -17.44
C LYS A 304 -3.75 16.61 -16.96
N ARG A 305 -3.28 17.78 -16.59
CA ARG A 305 -1.97 17.92 -15.93
C ARG A 305 -2.07 17.42 -14.51
N PRO A 306 -1.32 16.36 -14.12
CA PRO A 306 -1.30 15.90 -12.75
C PRO A 306 -0.72 16.94 -11.78
N GLN A 307 -1.16 16.92 -10.54
CA GLN A 307 -0.65 17.82 -9.48
C GLN A 307 0.76 17.42 -9.03
N ILE A 308 1.13 16.16 -9.19
CA ILE A 308 2.48 15.66 -8.89
C ILE A 308 3.13 15.10 -10.16
N SER A 309 4.47 15.01 -10.16
CA SER A 309 5.20 14.36 -11.24
C SER A 309 4.89 12.86 -11.29
N ALA A 310 4.51 12.35 -12.48
CA ALA A 310 4.35 10.92 -12.75
C ALA A 310 5.68 10.24 -13.11
N GLU A 311 6.79 10.98 -13.15
CA GLU A 311 8.09 10.46 -13.57
C GLU A 311 8.53 9.26 -12.74
N GLY A 312 8.86 8.17 -13.44
CA GLY A 312 9.32 6.93 -12.85
C GLY A 312 8.24 6.12 -12.13
N LEU A 313 6.96 6.47 -12.25
CA LEU A 313 5.86 5.66 -11.72
C LEU A 313 5.30 4.69 -12.75
N ASP A 314 5.49 4.89 -14.04
CA ASP A 314 5.02 4.00 -15.09
C ASP A 314 5.90 2.75 -15.26
N ILE A 315 5.42 1.82 -16.11
CA ILE A 315 6.09 0.54 -16.37
C ILE A 315 7.40 0.68 -17.14
N SER A 316 7.66 1.81 -17.82
CA SER A 316 8.84 2.02 -18.66
C SER A 316 10.14 1.99 -17.87
N ARG A 317 10.10 2.25 -16.55
CA ARG A 317 11.29 2.16 -15.68
C ARG A 317 11.90 0.75 -15.59
N TYR A 318 11.12 -0.28 -15.94
CA TYR A 318 11.57 -1.67 -16.03
C TYR A 318 11.90 -2.11 -17.45
N SER A 319 11.68 -1.26 -18.44
CA SER A 319 12.08 -1.53 -19.81
C SER A 319 13.58 -1.37 -19.94
N SER A 320 14.27 -2.39 -20.47
CA SER A 320 15.67 -2.27 -20.86
C SER A 320 15.77 -1.37 -22.10
N ARG A 321 15.74 -0.05 -21.93
CA ARG A 321 16.19 0.86 -22.99
C ARG A 321 17.68 0.63 -23.17
N LYS A 322 18.10 -0.03 -24.26
CA LYS A 322 19.37 0.32 -24.91
C LYS A 322 19.28 1.82 -25.19
N ARG A 323 20.09 2.63 -24.50
CA ARG A 323 20.36 4.00 -24.91
C ARG A 323 20.96 3.90 -26.33
N SER A 324 20.14 4.06 -27.35
CA SER A 324 20.61 4.54 -28.64
C SER A 324 21.03 6.00 -28.39
N GLU A 325 22.32 6.22 -28.23
CA GLU A 325 22.95 7.52 -28.39
C GLU A 325 22.59 8.00 -29.78
N VAL A 326 21.61 8.89 -29.88
CA VAL A 326 21.43 9.71 -31.07
C VAL A 326 22.61 10.70 -31.00
N GLN A 327 23.70 10.37 -31.62
CA GLN A 327 24.74 11.35 -31.99
C GLN A 327 24.09 12.37 -32.91
N VAL A 328 23.74 13.53 -32.36
CA VAL A 328 23.46 14.72 -33.17
C VAL A 328 24.80 15.18 -33.73
N ALA A 329 25.05 14.88 -35.00
CA ALA A 329 26.21 15.42 -35.71
C ALA A 329 26.10 16.96 -35.74
N PRO A 330 27.20 17.71 -35.45
CA PRO A 330 27.19 19.15 -35.56
C PRO A 330 27.02 19.58 -37.01
N GLN A 331 26.03 20.43 -37.29
CA GLN A 331 25.87 21.06 -38.60
C GLN A 331 27.01 22.07 -38.80
N PRO A 332 27.66 22.08 -40.00
CA PRO A 332 28.66 23.08 -40.29
C PRO A 332 28.00 24.46 -40.46
N LEU A 333 28.61 25.47 -39.80
CA LEU A 333 28.32 26.88 -40.00
C LEU A 333 28.52 27.24 -41.47
N ARG A 334 27.50 27.72 -42.14
CA ARG A 334 27.62 28.38 -43.43
C ARG A 334 28.09 29.81 -43.19
N THR A 335 29.25 30.10 -43.79
CA THR A 335 29.81 31.44 -43.97
C THR A 335 28.95 32.33 -44.83
#